data_ea7a12d69364a07c98841187c63cd2ba
#
_entry.id   ea7a12d69364a07c98841187c63cd2ba
#
_cell.length_a   1.000
_cell.length_b   1.000
_cell.length_c   1.000
_cell.angle_alpha   90.00
_cell.angle_beta   90.00
_cell.angle_gamma   90.00
#
_symmetry.space_group_name_H-M   'P 1'
#
loop_
_entity.id
_entity.type
_entity.pdbx_description
1 polymer ?
#
loop_
_entity_poly.entity_id
_entity_poly.type
_entity_poly.pdbx_seq_one_letter_code
_entity_poly.pdbx_strand_id
1 'polypeptide(L)'
;DLSNVADRRSADFIRRMVYDPQNTLPGTIMPKTPMPDSWRDLVSRYLAERRGAGGEIRDPTPPASRPERPKSGRELYTRFCAPCHGASGRGDGPNAQYLPVRPTVHADSAYMSQRPDDTLFDGIYGGGYILNRSHRMPAFGLTLTREEIWALVRYLRELCRCQGPDWSRNGR
;
A
#
# COMPACT_ATOMS: atom_id res chain seq x y z
N ASP A 1 -10.62 11.79 -0.80
CA ASP A 1 -10.27 13.20 -0.98
C ASP A 1 -9.85 13.80 0.35
N LEU A 2 -8.68 14.47 0.38
CA LEU A 2 -8.11 15.12 1.57
C LEU A 2 -8.25 16.65 1.55
N SER A 3 -8.91 17.22 0.52
CA SER A 3 -9.00 18.67 0.32
C SER A 3 -9.66 19.41 1.50
N ASN A 4 -10.54 18.74 2.21
CA ASN A 4 -11.26 19.29 3.38
C ASN A 4 -11.24 18.31 4.55
N VAL A 5 -10.14 17.58 4.73
CA VAL A 5 -10.04 16.53 5.76
C VAL A 5 -10.23 17.07 7.18
N ALA A 6 -9.79 18.29 7.44
CA ALA A 6 -9.91 18.95 8.75
C ALA A 6 -11.34 19.35 9.14
N ASP A 7 -12.30 19.28 8.22
CA ASP A 7 -13.73 19.41 8.55
C ASP A 7 -14.35 18.11 9.06
N ARG A 8 -13.65 16.98 8.88
CA ARG A 8 -14.18 15.64 9.18
C ARG A 8 -13.36 14.87 10.19
N ARG A 9 -12.11 15.29 10.44
CA ARG A 9 -11.14 14.61 11.31
C ARG A 9 -10.44 15.62 12.20
N SER A 10 -10.18 15.24 13.44
CA SER A 10 -9.39 16.06 14.35
C SER A 10 -7.92 16.16 13.89
N ALA A 11 -7.25 17.24 14.27
CA ALA A 11 -5.82 17.42 14.00
C ALA A 11 -4.99 16.30 14.66
N ASP A 12 -5.40 15.82 15.85
CA ASP A 12 -4.73 14.73 16.54
C ASP A 12 -4.90 13.40 15.78
N PHE A 13 -6.11 13.09 15.30
CA PHE A 13 -6.33 11.90 14.48
C PHE A 13 -5.50 11.95 13.19
N ILE A 14 -5.50 13.10 12.49
CA ILE A 14 -4.70 13.30 11.27
C ILE A 14 -3.22 13.04 11.55
N ARG A 15 -2.68 13.63 12.62
CA ARG A 15 -1.29 13.45 13.02
C ARG A 15 -0.99 11.97 13.29
N ARG A 16 -1.78 11.30 14.11
CA ARG A 16 -1.59 9.87 14.43
C ARG A 16 -1.64 9.00 13.17
N MET A 17 -2.55 9.29 12.23
CA MET A 17 -2.63 8.55 10.96
C MET A 17 -1.39 8.74 10.09
N VAL A 18 -0.78 9.93 10.08
CA VAL A 18 0.46 10.18 9.33
C VAL A 18 1.65 9.46 9.97
N TYR A 19 1.70 9.41 11.31
CA TYR A 19 2.81 8.81 12.05
C TYR A 19 2.74 7.29 12.12
N ASP A 20 1.58 6.76 12.47
CA ASP A 20 1.39 5.32 12.67
C ASP A 20 -0.06 4.89 12.33
N PRO A 21 -0.37 4.76 11.05
CA PRO A 21 -1.72 4.45 10.60
C PRO A 21 -2.23 3.11 11.12
N GLN A 22 -1.38 2.09 11.20
CA GLN A 22 -1.78 0.75 11.60
C GLN A 22 -2.15 0.63 13.09
N ASN A 23 -1.55 1.45 13.94
CA ASN A 23 -1.91 1.53 15.37
C ASN A 23 -3.05 2.53 15.60
N THR A 24 -3.15 3.59 14.81
CA THR A 24 -4.23 4.59 14.92
C THR A 24 -5.56 4.02 14.48
N LEU A 25 -5.58 3.30 13.37
CA LEU A 25 -6.77 2.63 12.84
C LEU A 25 -6.39 1.22 12.39
N PRO A 26 -6.42 0.25 13.30
CA PRO A 26 -6.12 -1.15 12.98
C PRO A 26 -7.01 -1.65 11.84
N GLY A 27 -6.36 -2.26 10.86
CA GLY A 27 -7.08 -2.71 9.68
C GLY A 27 -7.08 -1.73 8.51
N THR A 28 -6.57 -0.52 8.67
CA THR A 28 -6.38 0.40 7.52
C THR A 28 -5.44 -0.20 6.47
N ILE A 29 -5.73 0.14 5.20
CA ILE A 29 -4.83 -0.20 4.08
C ILE A 29 -3.69 0.81 3.93
N MET A 30 -3.71 1.92 4.67
CA MET A 30 -2.68 2.95 4.61
C MET A 30 -1.37 2.40 5.20
N PRO A 31 -0.29 2.27 4.42
CA PRO A 31 0.99 1.82 4.95
C PRO A 31 1.69 2.92 5.74
N LYS A 32 2.58 2.52 6.63
CA LYS A 32 3.50 3.44 7.28
C LYS A 32 4.55 3.91 6.27
N THR A 33 4.61 5.22 6.05
CA THR A 33 5.50 5.80 5.05
C THR A 33 6.88 6.10 5.65
N PRO A 34 7.98 5.68 4.99
CA PRO A 34 9.33 5.99 5.42
C PRO A 34 9.67 7.46 5.10
N MET A 35 9.46 8.36 6.06
CA MET A 35 9.81 9.77 5.94
C MET A 35 10.32 10.30 7.28
N PRO A 36 11.17 11.35 7.30
CA PRO A 36 11.61 12.02 8.51
C PRO A 36 10.45 12.62 9.32
N ASP A 37 10.59 12.69 10.64
CA ASP A 37 9.55 13.24 11.52
C ASP A 37 9.20 14.69 11.19
N SER A 38 10.19 15.51 10.80
CA SER A 38 9.96 16.87 10.34
C SER A 38 8.99 16.95 9.15
N TRP A 39 9.05 15.99 8.24
CA TRP A 39 8.13 15.90 7.11
C TRP A 39 6.75 15.40 7.53
N ARG A 40 6.70 14.44 8.49
CA ARG A 40 5.43 14.00 9.09
C ARG A 40 4.69 15.14 9.77
N ASP A 41 5.42 15.96 10.52
CA ASP A 41 4.86 17.16 11.18
C ASP A 41 4.36 18.17 10.16
N LEU A 42 5.13 18.42 9.08
CA LEU A 42 4.73 19.33 8.02
C LEU A 42 3.45 18.88 7.33
N VAL A 43 3.40 17.60 6.93
CA VAL A 43 2.22 16.99 6.29
C VAL A 43 1.01 17.02 7.21
N SER A 44 1.21 16.69 8.50
CA SER A 44 0.13 16.68 9.49
C SER A 44 -0.47 18.08 9.67
N ARG A 45 0.37 19.12 9.80
CA ARG A 45 -0.07 20.52 9.88
C ARG A 45 -0.79 20.95 8.62
N TYR A 46 -0.22 20.69 7.45
CA TYR A 46 -0.84 21.01 6.17
C TYR A 46 -2.25 20.40 6.05
N LEU A 47 -2.40 19.12 6.40
CA LEU A 47 -3.69 18.44 6.35
C LEU A 47 -4.68 18.97 7.40
N ALA A 48 -4.21 19.31 8.60
CA ALA A 48 -5.04 19.88 9.66
C ALA A 48 -5.61 21.28 9.33
N GLU A 49 -5.02 21.95 8.34
CA GLU A 49 -5.49 23.24 7.81
C GLU A 49 -6.43 23.10 6.60
N ARG A 50 -6.59 21.90 6.04
CA ARG A 50 -7.46 21.66 4.87
C ARG A 50 -8.93 21.66 5.26
N ARG A 51 -9.55 22.83 5.23
CA ARG A 51 -10.94 23.07 5.52
C ARG A 51 -11.70 23.47 4.27
N GLY A 52 -13.00 23.10 4.22
CA GLY A 52 -13.94 23.48 3.17
C GLY A 52 -15.12 24.25 3.75
N ALA A 53 -16.34 23.83 3.42
CA ALA A 53 -17.57 24.51 3.83
C ALA A 53 -17.97 24.24 5.30
N GLY A 54 -17.15 23.55 6.05
CA GLY A 54 -17.45 23.08 7.41
C GLY A 54 -18.04 21.67 7.42
N GLY A 55 -18.02 21.04 8.59
CA GLY A 55 -18.54 19.70 8.81
C GLY A 55 -18.38 19.28 10.26
N GLU A 56 -19.02 18.17 10.62
CA GLU A 56 -18.86 17.59 11.95
C GLU A 56 -17.57 16.75 12.00
N ILE A 57 -16.70 17.06 12.95
CA ILE A 57 -15.47 16.29 13.20
C ILE A 57 -15.88 14.97 13.87
N ARG A 58 -15.68 13.87 13.15
CA ARG A 58 -15.92 12.50 13.65
C ARG A 58 -14.73 11.61 13.33
N ASP A 59 -13.85 11.44 14.28
CA ASP A 59 -12.76 10.50 14.15
C ASP A 59 -13.31 9.06 14.18
N PRO A 60 -12.81 8.15 13.33
CA PRO A 60 -13.21 6.75 13.41
C PRO A 60 -12.83 6.16 14.76
N THR A 61 -13.76 5.43 15.37
CA THR A 61 -13.46 4.62 16.54
C THR A 61 -12.66 3.40 16.08
N PRO A 62 -11.48 3.14 16.64
CA PRO A 62 -10.78 1.89 16.38
C PRO A 62 -11.68 0.69 16.71
N PRO A 63 -11.60 -0.42 15.95
CA PRO A 63 -12.37 -1.62 16.27
C PRO A 63 -12.01 -2.13 17.66
N ALA A 64 -13.00 -2.67 18.39
CA ALA A 64 -12.85 -3.19 19.76
C ALA A 64 -11.79 -4.30 19.86
N SER A 65 -11.60 -5.06 18.76
CA SER A 65 -10.51 -6.03 18.62
C SER A 65 -9.69 -5.69 17.38
N ARG A 66 -8.37 -5.86 17.50
CA ARG A 66 -7.50 -5.69 16.33
C ARG A 66 -7.88 -6.72 15.27
N PRO A 67 -8.18 -6.32 14.02
CA PRO A 67 -8.47 -7.28 12.96
C PRO A 67 -7.32 -8.29 12.81
N GLU A 68 -7.68 -9.53 12.58
CA GLU A 68 -6.70 -10.57 12.36
C GLU A 68 -5.75 -10.20 11.21
N ARG A 69 -4.47 -10.42 11.44
CA ARG A 69 -3.46 -10.12 10.43
C ARG A 69 -3.61 -11.09 9.26
N PRO A 70 -3.56 -10.62 7.99
CA PRO A 70 -3.60 -11.50 6.84
C PRO A 70 -2.54 -12.60 6.95
N LYS A 71 -2.91 -13.85 6.68
CA LYS A 71 -2.04 -15.03 6.85
C LYS A 71 -1.49 -15.56 5.52
N SER A 72 -2.07 -15.16 4.40
CA SER A 72 -1.70 -15.64 3.07
C SER A 72 -1.34 -14.50 2.13
N GLY A 73 -0.55 -14.81 1.10
CA GLY A 73 -0.23 -13.85 0.05
C GLY A 73 -1.47 -13.33 -0.67
N ARG A 74 -2.51 -14.16 -0.84
CA ARG A 74 -3.80 -13.77 -1.40
C ARG A 74 -4.52 -12.74 -0.54
N GLU A 75 -4.60 -12.96 0.77
CA GLU A 75 -5.25 -12.03 1.70
C GLU A 75 -4.50 -10.69 1.78
N LEU A 76 -3.17 -10.74 1.84
CA LEU A 76 -2.31 -9.56 1.79
C LEU A 76 -2.52 -8.78 0.49
N TYR A 77 -2.55 -9.48 -0.64
CA TYR A 77 -2.77 -8.88 -1.95
C TYR A 77 -4.14 -8.23 -2.05
N THR A 78 -5.18 -8.95 -1.65
CA THR A 78 -6.57 -8.43 -1.65
C THR A 78 -6.67 -7.15 -0.85
N ARG A 79 -6.00 -7.11 0.30
CA ARG A 79 -6.06 -5.95 1.20
C ARG A 79 -5.23 -4.76 0.72
N PHE A 80 -3.98 -4.98 0.32
CA PHE A 80 -3.02 -3.90 0.09
C PHE A 80 -2.76 -3.59 -1.38
N CYS A 81 -2.92 -4.55 -2.27
CA CYS A 81 -2.54 -4.43 -3.68
C CYS A 81 -3.75 -4.29 -4.61
N ALA A 82 -4.79 -5.10 -4.38
CA ALA A 82 -5.97 -5.14 -5.24
C ALA A 82 -6.69 -3.79 -5.40
N PRO A 83 -6.72 -2.86 -4.44
CA PRO A 83 -7.33 -1.55 -4.64
C PRO A 83 -6.79 -0.78 -5.85
N CYS A 84 -5.53 -1.01 -6.23
CA CYS A 84 -4.91 -0.43 -7.42
C CYS A 84 -4.71 -1.47 -8.54
N HIS A 85 -4.17 -2.65 -8.19
CA HIS A 85 -3.79 -3.66 -9.19
C HIS A 85 -4.92 -4.57 -9.63
N GLY A 86 -6.12 -4.46 -9.02
CA GLY A 86 -7.26 -5.35 -9.29
C GLY A 86 -7.15 -6.70 -8.58
N ALA A 87 -8.27 -7.29 -8.21
CA ALA A 87 -8.30 -8.59 -7.51
C ALA A 87 -7.70 -9.73 -8.34
N SER A 88 -7.81 -9.64 -9.66
CA SER A 88 -7.25 -10.58 -10.64
C SER A 88 -5.88 -10.14 -11.20
N GLY A 89 -5.30 -9.06 -10.68
CA GLY A 89 -3.99 -8.55 -11.12
C GLY A 89 -3.97 -7.88 -12.50
N ARG A 90 -5.11 -7.39 -12.99
CA ARG A 90 -5.23 -6.77 -14.33
C ARG A 90 -4.93 -5.28 -14.37
N GLY A 91 -4.55 -4.67 -13.24
CA GLY A 91 -4.32 -3.23 -13.15
C GLY A 91 -5.62 -2.41 -13.20
N ASP A 92 -6.75 -3.03 -12.89
CA ASP A 92 -8.10 -2.51 -12.99
C ASP A 92 -8.78 -2.30 -11.62
N GLY A 93 -8.00 -2.16 -10.57
CA GLY A 93 -8.53 -1.85 -9.25
C GLY A 93 -9.28 -0.51 -9.21
N PRO A 94 -10.21 -0.32 -8.25
CA PRO A 94 -11.03 0.89 -8.18
C PRO A 94 -10.22 2.19 -8.11
N ASN A 95 -9.00 2.14 -7.59
CA ASN A 95 -8.12 3.30 -7.52
C ASN A 95 -7.30 3.54 -8.80
N ALA A 96 -7.24 2.57 -9.72
CA ALA A 96 -6.40 2.66 -10.92
C ALA A 96 -6.76 3.86 -11.81
N GLN A 97 -8.05 4.20 -11.90
CA GLN A 97 -8.55 5.32 -12.68
C GLN A 97 -8.05 6.70 -12.21
N TYR A 98 -7.61 6.80 -10.96
CA TYR A 98 -7.11 8.05 -10.37
C TYR A 98 -5.58 8.17 -10.39
N LEU A 99 -4.90 7.18 -10.97
CA LEU A 99 -3.45 7.17 -11.03
C LEU A 99 -2.95 7.74 -12.37
N PRO A 100 -1.88 8.55 -12.36
CA PRO A 100 -1.32 9.14 -13.58
C PRO A 100 -0.68 8.08 -14.49
N VAL A 101 -0.31 6.92 -13.93
CA VAL A 101 0.25 5.77 -14.64
C VAL A 101 -0.52 4.54 -14.20
N ARG A 102 -0.93 3.71 -15.16
CA ARG A 102 -1.63 2.46 -14.86
C ARG A 102 -0.77 1.53 -14.00
N PRO A 103 -1.35 0.88 -13.00
CA PRO A 103 -0.65 -0.14 -12.23
C PRO A 103 -0.16 -1.28 -13.11
N THR A 104 0.97 -1.88 -12.72
CA THR A 104 1.50 -3.08 -13.39
C THR A 104 0.43 -4.18 -13.44
N VAL A 105 0.27 -4.79 -14.60
CA VAL A 105 -0.62 -5.94 -14.80
C VAL A 105 0.09 -7.19 -14.28
N HIS A 106 -0.22 -7.60 -13.06
CA HIS A 106 0.38 -8.78 -12.42
C HIS A 106 -0.06 -10.10 -13.06
N ALA A 107 -1.18 -10.11 -13.78
CA ALA A 107 -1.64 -11.28 -14.53
C ALA A 107 -0.95 -11.45 -15.89
N ASP A 108 -0.12 -10.51 -16.33
CA ASP A 108 0.63 -10.60 -17.58
C ASP A 108 1.82 -11.55 -17.41
N SER A 109 1.66 -12.78 -17.88
CA SER A 109 2.69 -13.82 -17.80
C SER A 109 3.98 -13.43 -18.54
N ALA A 110 3.87 -12.82 -19.73
CA ALA A 110 5.02 -12.47 -20.54
C ALA A 110 5.87 -11.38 -19.87
N TYR A 111 5.23 -10.38 -19.28
CA TYR A 111 5.90 -9.33 -18.54
C TYR A 111 6.47 -9.82 -17.21
N MET A 112 5.67 -10.56 -16.44
CA MET A 112 6.04 -10.97 -15.08
C MET A 112 7.13 -12.05 -15.05
N SER A 113 7.18 -12.94 -16.06
CA SER A 113 8.24 -13.94 -16.17
C SER A 113 9.64 -13.37 -16.36
N GLN A 114 9.74 -12.14 -16.86
CA GLN A 114 11.02 -11.44 -17.02
C GLN A 114 11.50 -10.75 -15.73
N ARG A 115 10.67 -10.72 -14.68
CA ARG A 115 10.97 -10.03 -13.42
C ARG A 115 11.54 -11.01 -12.40
N PRO A 116 12.76 -10.77 -11.90
CA PRO A 116 13.31 -11.53 -10.78
C PRO A 116 12.43 -11.42 -9.51
N ASP A 117 12.40 -12.47 -8.71
CA ASP A 117 11.65 -12.47 -7.45
C ASP A 117 12.16 -11.41 -6.47
N ASP A 118 13.48 -11.20 -6.43
CA ASP A 118 14.09 -10.15 -5.61
C ASP A 118 13.65 -8.75 -6.06
N THR A 119 13.54 -8.51 -7.38
CA THR A 119 13.03 -7.23 -7.92
C THR A 119 11.56 -7.02 -7.53
N LEU A 120 10.75 -8.07 -7.54
CA LEU A 120 9.36 -7.99 -7.07
C LEU A 120 9.30 -7.70 -5.57
N PHE A 121 10.15 -8.37 -4.78
CA PHE A 121 10.29 -8.13 -3.36
C PHE A 121 10.68 -6.68 -3.08
N ASP A 122 11.74 -6.19 -3.72
CA ASP A 122 12.25 -4.83 -3.53
C ASP A 122 11.20 -3.78 -3.90
N GLY A 123 10.47 -4.00 -5.01
CA GLY A 123 9.38 -3.12 -5.42
C GLY A 123 8.25 -3.03 -4.39
N ILE A 124 7.92 -4.13 -3.72
CA ILE A 124 6.93 -4.13 -2.64
C ILE A 124 7.52 -3.49 -1.37
N TYR A 125 8.75 -3.85 -1.01
CA TYR A 125 9.42 -3.37 0.19
C TYR A 125 9.64 -1.86 0.16
N GLY A 126 10.26 -1.36 -0.91
CA GLY A 126 10.68 0.05 -1.06
C GLY A 126 9.72 0.92 -1.86
N GLY A 127 8.67 0.33 -2.44
CA GLY A 127 7.71 1.05 -3.28
C GLY A 127 8.19 1.25 -4.72
N GLY A 128 7.34 1.85 -5.54
CA GLY A 128 7.64 2.04 -6.97
C GLY A 128 8.82 2.95 -7.25
N TYR A 129 9.14 3.86 -6.34
CA TYR A 129 10.24 4.81 -6.50
C TYR A 129 11.60 4.12 -6.67
N ILE A 130 11.91 3.11 -5.86
CA ILE A 130 13.22 2.44 -5.90
C ILE A 130 13.47 1.69 -7.22
N LEU A 131 12.41 1.35 -7.94
CA LEU A 131 12.49 0.73 -9.27
C LEU A 131 12.36 1.75 -10.42
N ASN A 132 12.49 3.05 -10.12
CA ASN A 132 12.25 4.14 -11.07
C ASN A 132 10.86 4.05 -11.72
N ARG A 133 9.86 3.66 -10.92
CA ARG A 133 8.44 3.55 -11.27
C ARG A 133 7.63 4.64 -10.57
N SER A 134 6.32 4.52 -10.64
CA SER A 134 5.42 5.51 -10.03
C SER A 134 5.60 5.63 -8.51
N HIS A 135 5.77 6.84 -8.02
CA HIS A 135 5.76 7.18 -6.58
C HIS A 135 4.41 6.90 -5.90
N ARG A 136 3.37 6.62 -6.68
CA ARG A 136 2.03 6.30 -6.15
C ARG A 136 1.94 4.86 -5.63
N MET A 137 2.90 3.99 -5.99
CA MET A 137 3.03 2.70 -5.34
C MET A 137 3.80 2.88 -4.03
N PRO A 138 3.15 2.72 -2.87
CA PRO A 138 3.78 2.96 -1.58
C PRO A 138 4.79 1.86 -1.22
N ALA A 139 5.72 2.20 -0.32
CA ALA A 139 6.61 1.23 0.32
C ALA A 139 5.86 0.49 1.43
N PHE A 140 5.99 -0.83 1.47
CA PHE A 140 5.35 -1.68 2.49
C PHE A 140 6.33 -2.24 3.53
N GLY A 141 7.64 -1.99 3.40
CA GLY A 141 8.68 -2.54 4.28
C GLY A 141 8.57 -2.14 5.75
N LEU A 142 7.82 -1.07 6.08
CA LEU A 142 7.52 -0.68 7.47
C LEU A 142 6.14 -1.18 7.95
N THR A 143 5.38 -1.85 7.09
CA THR A 143 4.02 -2.32 7.36
C THR A 143 3.94 -3.84 7.37
N LEU A 144 4.65 -4.47 6.44
CA LEU A 144 4.69 -5.91 6.24
C LEU A 144 6.04 -6.47 6.67
N THR A 145 6.04 -7.70 7.19
CA THR A 145 7.27 -8.44 7.44
C THR A 145 7.89 -8.94 6.14
N ARG A 146 9.16 -9.33 6.19
CA ARG A 146 9.82 -9.90 5.00
C ARG A 146 9.12 -11.17 4.51
N GLU A 147 8.65 -12.02 5.43
CA GLU A 147 7.92 -13.25 5.14
C GLU A 147 6.58 -12.97 4.45
N GLU A 148 5.87 -11.92 4.89
CA GLU A 148 4.62 -11.46 4.25
C GLU A 148 4.88 -10.93 2.85
N ILE A 149 5.97 -10.20 2.63
CA ILE A 149 6.35 -9.72 1.29
C ILE A 149 6.71 -10.91 0.38
N TRP A 150 7.44 -11.90 0.89
CA TRP A 150 7.69 -13.12 0.12
C TRP A 150 6.43 -13.92 -0.17
N ALA A 151 5.45 -13.94 0.75
CA ALA A 151 4.14 -14.53 0.48
C ALA A 151 3.40 -13.79 -0.65
N LEU A 152 3.52 -12.46 -0.71
CA LEU A 152 3.00 -11.68 -1.83
C LEU A 152 3.70 -12.02 -3.14
N VAL A 153 5.04 -12.13 -3.17
CA VAL A 153 5.80 -12.51 -4.37
C VAL A 153 5.33 -13.86 -4.90
N ARG A 154 5.17 -14.87 -4.02
CA ARG A 154 4.61 -16.18 -4.41
C ARG A 154 3.21 -16.04 -5.01
N TYR A 155 2.35 -15.25 -4.39
CA TYR A 155 1.00 -15.03 -4.91
C TYR A 155 0.98 -14.29 -6.27
N LEU A 156 1.92 -13.38 -6.51
CA LEU A 156 2.10 -12.76 -7.84
C LEU A 156 2.43 -13.82 -8.89
N ARG A 157 3.24 -14.84 -8.54
CA ARG A 157 3.55 -15.96 -9.45
C ARG A 157 2.31 -16.83 -9.74
N GLU A 158 1.43 -17.01 -8.77
CA GLU A 158 0.14 -17.67 -8.99
C GLU A 158 -0.75 -16.85 -9.93
N LEU A 159 -0.84 -15.52 -9.73
CA LEU A 159 -1.64 -14.63 -10.57
C LEU A 159 -1.20 -14.63 -12.03
N CYS A 160 0.11 -14.54 -12.29
CA CYS A 160 0.62 -14.57 -13.66
C CYS A 160 0.71 -15.98 -14.23
N ARG A 161 0.55 -17.04 -13.41
CA ARG A 161 0.81 -18.43 -13.80
C ARG A 161 2.19 -18.58 -14.44
N CYS A 162 3.19 -17.90 -13.90
CA CYS A 162 4.53 -17.82 -14.45
C CYS A 162 5.58 -17.93 -13.35
N GLN A 163 6.81 -18.21 -13.77
CA GLN A 163 7.99 -18.18 -12.90
C GLN A 163 8.92 -17.06 -13.34
N GLY A 164 9.75 -16.58 -12.41
CA GLY A 164 10.82 -15.64 -12.74
C GLY A 164 11.94 -16.29 -13.54
N PRO A 165 12.96 -15.52 -13.95
CA PRO A 165 14.14 -16.05 -14.62
C PRO A 165 14.81 -17.15 -13.78
N ASP A 166 15.35 -18.19 -14.43
CA ASP A 166 15.93 -19.36 -13.74
C ASP A 166 17.02 -18.99 -12.75
N TRP A 167 17.84 -17.99 -13.09
CA TRP A 167 18.92 -17.52 -12.25
C TRP A 167 18.46 -16.79 -10.97
N SER A 168 17.21 -16.37 -10.89
CA SER A 168 16.62 -15.68 -9.72
C SER A 168 15.70 -16.57 -8.89
N ARG A 169 15.52 -17.83 -9.28
CA ARG A 169 14.68 -18.80 -8.56
C ARG A 169 15.48 -19.41 -7.41
N ASN A 170 15.66 -18.65 -6.37
CA ASN A 170 16.46 -19.09 -5.21
C ASN A 170 15.65 -19.85 -4.15
N GLY A 171 14.51 -20.45 -4.51
CA GLY A 171 13.72 -21.32 -3.64
C GLY A 171 13.08 -20.65 -2.43
N ARG A 172 12.93 -19.35 -2.43
CA ARG A 172 12.38 -18.55 -1.32
C ARG A 172 10.93 -18.20 -1.53
#